data_683978620e714331408bccc250e69f96
#
_entry.id   683978620e714331408bccc250e69f96
#
_cell.length_a   1.000
_cell.length_b   1.000
_cell.length_c   1.000
_cell.angle_alpha   90.00
_cell.angle_beta   90.00
_cell.angle_gamma   90.00
#
_symmetry.space_group_name_H-M   'P 1'
#
loop_
_entity.id
_entity.type
_entity.pdbx_description
1 polymer ?
#
loop_
_entity_poly.entity_id
_entity_poly.type
_entity_poly.pdbx_seq_one_letter_code
_entity_poly.pdbx_strand_id
1 'polypeptide(L)'
;FDKDDIATSAELGLKIRASSTVPLLMPPTQINGKYYLDGGIVDSLPIEKAIADGNQKHVILLTRPRGYIKEKQRFSAIIRRHLRAYPEVVAAIEQRHIAYNRSMALIEQLEHENKAFVIAPDQLSIGRMERNVQRLDAYYQYAERAAERQLPELQDFLSSR
;
A
#
# COMPACT_ATOMS: atom_id res chain seq x y z
N PHE A 1 4.27 12.97 3.74
CA PHE A 1 4.12 13.61 5.07
C PHE A 1 4.91 12.81 6.08
N ASP A 2 5.68 13.49 6.92
CA ASP A 2 6.40 12.90 8.04
C ASP A 2 5.61 13.12 9.35
N LYS A 3 5.99 12.38 10.42
CA LYS A 3 5.41 12.55 11.76
C LYS A 3 5.55 13.99 12.27
N ASP A 4 6.65 14.65 11.93
CA ASP A 4 6.96 16.01 12.35
C ASP A 4 6.09 17.08 11.61
N ASP A 5 5.41 16.68 10.55
CA ASP A 5 4.43 17.52 9.84
C ASP A 5 3.04 17.54 10.50
N ILE A 6 2.84 16.79 11.60
CA ILE A 6 1.52 16.58 12.22
C ILE A 6 1.50 17.22 13.61
N ALA A 7 0.89 18.39 13.72
CA ALA A 7 0.75 19.09 14.99
C ALA A 7 -0.58 18.80 15.70
N THR A 8 -1.64 18.44 14.97
CA THR A 8 -2.98 18.24 15.52
C THR A 8 -3.67 16.99 14.95
N SER A 9 -4.65 16.46 15.70
CA SER A 9 -5.50 15.35 15.23
C SER A 9 -6.29 15.71 13.95
N ALA A 10 -6.66 16.98 13.79
CA ALA A 10 -7.36 17.46 12.59
C ALA A 10 -6.43 17.42 11.35
N GLU A 11 -5.17 17.82 11.50
CA GLU A 11 -4.17 17.70 10.43
C GLU A 11 -3.86 16.24 10.09
N LEU A 12 -3.77 15.38 11.10
CA LEU A 12 -3.62 13.93 10.87
C LEU A 12 -4.80 13.40 10.05
N GLY A 13 -6.04 13.72 10.44
CA GLY A 13 -7.24 13.30 9.71
C GLY A 13 -7.24 13.78 8.26
N LEU A 14 -6.82 15.04 8.02
CA LEU A 14 -6.73 15.60 6.67
C LEU A 14 -5.66 14.88 5.82
N LYS A 15 -4.51 14.52 6.39
CA LYS A 15 -3.43 13.79 5.71
C LYS A 15 -3.82 12.35 5.43
N ILE A 16 -4.50 11.66 6.36
CA ILE A 16 -5.07 10.34 6.14
C ILE A 16 -6.08 10.38 4.97
N ARG A 17 -6.97 11.38 4.97
CA ARG A 17 -7.90 11.59 3.86
C ARG A 17 -7.17 11.78 2.53
N ALA A 18 -6.14 12.62 2.49
CA ALA A 18 -5.34 12.85 1.29
C ALA A 18 -4.70 11.56 0.79
N SER A 19 -4.09 10.77 1.69
CA SER A 19 -3.46 9.48 1.38
C SER A 19 -4.45 8.40 0.91
N SER A 20 -5.74 8.55 1.22
CA SER A 20 -6.81 7.60 0.85
C SER A 20 -7.69 8.13 -0.30
N THR A 21 -7.34 9.26 -0.91
CA THR A 21 -8.12 9.87 -1.99
C THR A 21 -7.90 9.15 -3.32
N VAL A 22 -8.77 8.19 -3.63
CA VAL A 22 -8.71 7.40 -4.87
C VAL A 22 -9.21 8.22 -6.05
N PRO A 23 -8.41 8.40 -7.12
CA PRO A 23 -8.84 9.10 -8.33
C PRO A 23 -10.14 8.52 -8.89
N LEU A 24 -10.99 9.37 -9.46
CA LEU A 24 -12.31 9.06 -10.01
C LEU A 24 -13.40 8.73 -9.00
N LEU A 25 -13.06 8.29 -7.79
CA LEU A 25 -14.03 8.01 -6.73
C LEU A 25 -14.21 9.20 -5.79
N MET A 26 -13.15 9.98 -5.60
CA MET A 26 -13.15 11.15 -4.72
C MET A 26 -12.42 12.33 -5.37
N PRO A 27 -12.85 13.59 -5.11
CA PRO A 27 -12.10 14.76 -5.54
C PRO A 27 -10.75 14.82 -4.80
N PRO A 28 -9.69 15.36 -5.43
CA PRO A 28 -8.40 15.55 -4.78
C PRO A 28 -8.52 16.32 -3.46
N THR A 29 -7.80 15.90 -2.43
CA THR A 29 -7.79 16.58 -1.14
C THR A 29 -6.83 17.76 -1.18
N GLN A 30 -7.31 18.95 -0.82
CA GLN A 30 -6.46 20.15 -0.79
C GLN A 30 -5.85 20.36 0.60
N ILE A 31 -4.52 20.54 0.65
CA ILE A 31 -3.78 20.89 1.87
C ILE A 31 -2.79 22.01 1.49
N ASN A 32 -2.86 23.12 2.19
CA ASN A 32 -1.97 24.29 1.98
C ASN A 32 -1.86 24.70 0.50
N GLY A 33 -3.00 24.76 -0.20
CA GLY A 33 -3.08 25.15 -1.61
C GLY A 33 -2.65 24.09 -2.62
N LYS A 34 -2.14 22.93 -2.19
CA LYS A 34 -1.74 21.82 -3.05
C LYS A 34 -2.80 20.71 -3.04
N TYR A 35 -2.93 20.00 -4.16
CA TYR A 35 -3.85 18.89 -4.31
C TYR A 35 -3.12 17.56 -4.15
N TYR A 36 -3.72 16.66 -3.37
CA TYR A 36 -3.17 15.35 -3.04
C TYR A 36 -4.13 14.24 -3.44
N LEU A 37 -3.55 13.11 -3.82
CA LEU A 37 -4.22 11.87 -4.15
C LEU A 37 -3.56 10.71 -3.38
N ASP A 38 -4.19 9.53 -3.43
CA ASP A 38 -3.68 8.28 -2.83
C ASP A 38 -2.25 8.00 -3.30
N GLY A 39 -1.32 7.90 -2.35
CA GLY A 39 0.10 7.62 -2.61
C GLY A 39 0.34 6.27 -3.28
N GLY A 40 -0.56 5.31 -3.08
CA GLY A 40 -0.50 4.02 -3.73
C GLY A 40 -0.67 4.05 -5.26
N ILE A 41 -0.93 5.23 -5.85
CA ILE A 41 -0.89 5.43 -7.31
C ILE A 41 0.54 5.39 -7.82
N VAL A 42 1.46 6.01 -7.10
CA VAL A 42 2.88 6.13 -7.46
C VAL A 42 3.67 5.00 -6.80
N ASP A 43 3.52 4.84 -5.50
CA ASP A 43 4.25 3.86 -4.69
C ASP A 43 3.27 3.14 -3.74
N SER A 44 2.95 1.89 -4.09
CA SER A 44 2.03 1.07 -3.30
C SER A 44 2.74 0.31 -2.17
N LEU A 45 4.06 0.15 -2.25
CA LEU A 45 4.91 -0.58 -1.32
C LEU A 45 6.21 0.22 -1.13
N PRO A 46 6.24 1.23 -0.22
CA PRO A 46 7.31 2.23 -0.12
C PRO A 46 8.59 1.67 0.55
N ILE A 47 9.07 0.51 0.09
CA ILE A 47 10.25 -0.15 0.65
C ILE A 47 11.54 0.61 0.37
N GLU A 48 11.66 1.20 -0.84
CA GLU A 48 12.85 2.01 -1.18
C GLU A 48 12.95 3.24 -0.27
N LYS A 49 11.82 3.87 0.06
CA LYS A 49 11.78 4.98 1.01
C LYS A 49 12.18 4.54 2.43
N ALA A 50 11.67 3.40 2.89
CA ALA A 50 12.02 2.86 4.21
C ALA A 50 13.52 2.56 4.33
N ILE A 51 14.15 2.05 3.27
CA ILE A 51 15.61 1.83 3.21
C ILE A 51 16.34 3.18 3.22
N ALA A 52 15.90 4.13 2.40
CA ALA A 52 16.53 5.46 2.33
C ALA A 52 16.45 6.24 3.66
N ASP A 53 15.44 5.96 4.49
CA ASP A 53 15.30 6.50 5.85
C ASP A 53 16.25 5.83 6.87
N GLY A 54 17.09 4.89 6.44
CA GLY A 54 18.10 4.25 7.27
C GLY A 54 17.63 3.03 8.06
N ASN A 55 16.41 2.54 7.80
CA ASN A 55 15.92 1.33 8.46
C ASN A 55 16.69 0.10 7.98
N GLN A 56 17.13 -0.74 8.91
CA GLN A 56 17.92 -1.95 8.64
C GLN A 56 17.06 -3.21 8.54
N LYS A 57 15.93 -3.23 9.22
CA LYS A 57 14.97 -4.32 9.22
C LYS A 57 13.58 -3.81 8.85
N HIS A 58 12.85 -4.61 8.08
CA HIS A 58 11.54 -4.25 7.54
C HIS A 58 10.50 -5.32 7.87
N VAL A 59 9.39 -4.93 8.47
CA VAL A 59 8.20 -5.78 8.61
C VAL A 59 7.18 -5.33 7.59
N ILE A 60 6.81 -6.22 6.68
CA ILE A 60 5.98 -5.89 5.52
C ILE A 60 4.68 -6.69 5.58
N LEU A 61 3.55 -5.96 5.65
CA LEU A 61 2.22 -6.57 5.59
C LEU A 61 1.66 -6.41 4.18
N LEU A 62 1.50 -7.52 3.49
CA LEU A 62 0.90 -7.55 2.17
C LEU A 62 -0.61 -7.80 2.25
N THR A 63 -1.36 -7.10 1.42
CA THR A 63 -2.81 -7.33 1.25
C THR A 63 -3.11 -8.30 0.11
N ARG A 64 -2.08 -8.83 -0.56
CA ARG A 64 -2.16 -9.81 -1.63
C ARG A 64 -1.34 -11.04 -1.27
N PRO A 65 -1.72 -12.23 -1.76
CA PRO A 65 -0.92 -13.43 -1.56
C PRO A 65 0.50 -13.28 -2.14
N ARG A 66 1.42 -14.06 -1.61
CA ARG A 66 2.77 -14.18 -2.17
C ARG A 66 2.72 -14.58 -3.65
N GLY A 67 3.65 -14.09 -4.44
CA GLY A 67 3.70 -14.35 -5.88
C GLY A 67 2.66 -13.57 -6.70
N TYR A 68 1.87 -12.67 -6.09
CA TYR A 68 0.97 -11.83 -6.84
C TYR A 68 1.74 -10.85 -7.74
N ILE A 69 1.48 -10.95 -9.04
CA ILE A 69 2.01 -10.02 -10.06
C ILE A 69 0.90 -9.04 -10.43
N LYS A 70 1.18 -7.75 -10.30
CA LYS A 70 0.25 -6.71 -10.68
C LYS A 70 0.25 -6.54 -12.20
N GLU A 71 -0.91 -6.69 -12.81
CA GLU A 71 -1.09 -6.47 -14.24
C GLU A 71 -1.25 -4.99 -14.60
N LYS A 72 -0.92 -4.68 -15.86
CA LYS A 72 -1.12 -3.34 -16.42
C LYS A 72 -2.60 -2.97 -16.43
N GLN A 73 -2.94 -1.89 -15.76
CA GLN A 73 -4.31 -1.36 -15.79
C GLN A 73 -4.56 -0.65 -17.12
N ARG A 74 -5.57 -1.11 -17.86
CA ARG A 74 -6.01 -0.45 -19.09
C ARG A 74 -7.13 0.52 -18.76
N PHE A 75 -6.96 1.78 -19.13
CA PHE A 75 -8.02 2.77 -19.03
C PHE A 75 -8.91 2.78 -20.26
N SER A 76 -10.22 2.91 -20.03
CA SER A 76 -11.14 3.28 -21.09
C SER A 76 -10.87 4.72 -21.56
N ALA A 77 -11.26 5.02 -22.80
CA ALA A 77 -11.16 6.38 -23.35
C ALA A 77 -11.92 7.42 -22.47
N ILE A 78 -12.99 6.99 -21.80
CA ILE A 78 -13.78 7.81 -20.88
C ILE A 78 -12.95 8.23 -19.67
N ILE A 79 -12.21 7.31 -19.06
CA ILE A 79 -11.34 7.59 -17.90
C ILE A 79 -10.21 8.54 -18.30
N ARG A 80 -9.57 8.31 -19.44
CA ARG A 80 -8.52 9.22 -19.97
C ARG A 80 -9.07 10.62 -20.22
N ARG A 81 -10.28 10.73 -20.76
CA ARG A 81 -10.95 12.02 -20.96
C ARG A 81 -11.24 12.75 -19.65
N HIS A 82 -11.66 12.03 -18.62
CA HIS A 82 -11.91 12.60 -17.27
C HIS A 82 -10.62 13.10 -16.61
N LEU A 83 -9.53 12.35 -16.75
CA LEU A 83 -8.22 12.69 -16.18
C LEU A 83 -7.35 13.55 -17.12
N ARG A 84 -7.89 14.08 -18.22
CA ARG A 84 -7.10 14.85 -19.21
C ARG A 84 -6.39 16.08 -18.63
N ALA A 85 -6.93 16.64 -17.53
CA ALA A 85 -6.33 17.77 -16.81
C ALA A 85 -5.13 17.34 -15.92
N TYR A 86 -4.90 16.03 -15.74
CA TYR A 86 -3.88 15.48 -14.86
C TYR A 86 -3.10 14.36 -15.58
N PRO A 87 -2.34 14.67 -16.64
CA PRO A 87 -1.65 13.68 -17.47
C PRO A 87 -0.62 12.86 -16.68
N GLU A 88 0.04 13.46 -15.68
CA GLU A 88 1.00 12.77 -14.80
C GLU A 88 0.30 11.71 -13.94
N VAL A 89 -0.92 11.96 -13.50
CA VAL A 89 -1.73 10.96 -12.76
C VAL A 89 -2.04 9.77 -13.64
N VAL A 90 -2.41 10.01 -14.91
CA VAL A 90 -2.65 8.94 -15.89
C VAL A 90 -1.38 8.11 -16.09
N ALA A 91 -0.25 8.76 -16.31
CA ALA A 91 1.04 8.10 -16.52
C ALA A 91 1.44 7.27 -15.27
N ALA A 92 1.29 7.83 -14.07
CA ALA A 92 1.58 7.13 -12.82
C ALA A 92 0.73 5.86 -12.66
N ILE A 93 -0.58 5.94 -12.92
CA ILE A 93 -1.47 4.78 -12.82
C ILE A 93 -1.12 3.71 -13.88
N GLU A 94 -0.77 4.12 -15.09
CA GLU A 94 -0.36 3.20 -16.16
C GLU A 94 0.96 2.49 -15.84
N GLN A 95 1.87 3.13 -15.12
CA GLN A 95 3.16 2.58 -14.69
C GLN A 95 3.11 1.86 -13.32
N ARG A 96 2.03 2.00 -12.58
CA ARG A 96 1.87 1.45 -11.23
C ARG A 96 2.23 -0.03 -11.11
N HIS A 97 1.93 -0.83 -12.14
CA HIS A 97 2.25 -2.25 -12.16
C HIS A 97 3.76 -2.50 -12.19
N ILE A 98 4.53 -1.67 -12.88
CA ILE A 98 6.00 -1.78 -12.94
C ILE A 98 6.59 -1.45 -11.57
N ALA A 99 6.19 -0.32 -10.98
CA ALA A 99 6.65 0.09 -9.65
C ALA A 99 6.34 -0.98 -8.58
N TYR A 100 5.09 -1.47 -8.57
CA TYR A 100 4.67 -2.51 -7.63
C TYR A 100 5.51 -3.79 -7.76
N ASN A 101 5.67 -4.30 -8.98
CA ASN A 101 6.39 -5.56 -9.19
C ASN A 101 7.89 -5.41 -8.91
N ARG A 102 8.47 -4.23 -9.15
CA ARG A 102 9.85 -3.91 -8.74
C ARG A 102 10.00 -3.89 -7.22
N SER A 103 9.08 -3.25 -6.50
CA SER A 103 9.10 -3.25 -5.04
C SER A 103 8.95 -4.67 -4.47
N MET A 104 8.10 -5.52 -5.10
CA MET A 104 7.97 -6.92 -4.69
C MET A 104 9.27 -7.71 -4.89
N ALA A 105 9.95 -7.55 -6.02
CA ALA A 105 11.25 -8.20 -6.23
C ALA A 105 12.30 -7.76 -5.21
N LEU A 106 12.34 -6.47 -4.84
CA LEU A 106 13.22 -5.96 -3.79
C LEU A 106 12.86 -6.53 -2.42
N ILE A 107 11.57 -6.64 -2.11
CA ILE A 107 11.09 -7.25 -0.86
C ILE A 107 11.52 -8.71 -0.76
N GLU A 108 11.37 -9.49 -1.83
CA GLU A 108 11.82 -10.89 -1.89
C GLU A 108 13.34 -11.01 -1.68
N GLN A 109 14.12 -10.12 -2.28
CA GLN A 109 15.57 -10.07 -2.06
C GLN A 109 15.89 -9.78 -0.58
N LEU A 110 15.25 -8.77 0.03
CA LEU A 110 15.48 -8.41 1.44
C LEU A 110 15.06 -9.54 2.39
N GLU A 111 14.04 -10.30 2.06
CA GLU A 111 13.60 -11.47 2.83
C GLU A 111 14.67 -12.57 2.77
N HIS A 112 15.24 -12.86 1.58
CA HIS A 112 16.37 -13.79 1.44
C HIS A 112 17.63 -13.35 2.18
N GLU A 113 17.85 -12.04 2.29
CA GLU A 113 18.97 -11.45 3.05
C GLU A 113 18.68 -11.37 4.57
N ASN A 114 17.55 -11.87 5.05
CA ASN A 114 17.08 -11.76 6.44
C ASN A 114 16.96 -10.29 6.93
N LYS A 115 16.65 -9.37 6.01
CA LYS A 115 16.41 -7.95 6.27
C LYS A 115 14.94 -7.57 6.26
N ALA A 116 14.08 -8.45 5.74
CA ALA A 116 12.64 -8.27 5.73
C ALA A 116 11.91 -9.49 6.29
N PHE A 117 10.80 -9.24 6.99
CA PHE A 117 9.82 -10.23 7.41
C PHE A 117 8.49 -9.91 6.74
N VAL A 118 7.97 -10.84 5.95
CA VAL A 118 6.77 -10.61 5.13
C VAL A 118 5.59 -11.41 5.67
N ILE A 119 4.55 -10.71 6.08
CA ILE A 119 3.24 -11.27 6.44
C ILE A 119 2.31 -11.07 5.25
N ALA A 120 1.83 -12.15 4.69
CA ALA A 120 0.92 -12.14 3.54
C ALA A 120 -0.24 -13.11 3.76
N PRO A 121 -1.45 -12.82 3.24
CA PRO A 121 -2.54 -13.79 3.27
C PRO A 121 -2.24 -14.94 2.30
N ASP A 122 -2.67 -16.16 2.64
CA ASP A 122 -2.59 -17.30 1.72
C ASP A 122 -3.52 -17.12 0.52
N GLN A 123 -4.66 -16.49 0.76
CA GLN A 123 -5.66 -16.19 -0.26
C GLN A 123 -6.39 -14.87 0.02
N LEU A 124 -6.88 -14.23 -1.03
CA LEU A 124 -7.75 -13.06 -0.92
C LEU A 124 -9.18 -13.47 -1.24
N SER A 125 -10.04 -13.58 -0.23
CA SER A 125 -11.43 -13.99 -0.36
C SER A 125 -12.43 -12.83 -0.43
N ILE A 126 -11.96 -11.60 -0.27
CA ILE A 126 -12.79 -10.39 -0.33
C ILE A 126 -12.34 -9.46 -1.44
N GLY A 127 -13.31 -8.81 -2.09
CA GLY A 127 -13.04 -7.78 -3.11
C GLY A 127 -12.90 -6.38 -2.52
N ARG A 128 -12.32 -5.47 -3.31
CA ARG A 128 -12.15 -4.05 -2.90
C ARG A 128 -13.45 -3.34 -2.51
N MET A 129 -14.57 -3.75 -3.10
CA MET A 129 -15.91 -3.16 -2.88
C MET A 129 -16.81 -4.10 -2.08
N GLU A 130 -16.25 -5.03 -1.31
CA GLU A 130 -17.02 -5.92 -0.46
C GLU A 130 -17.80 -5.12 0.59
N ARG A 131 -19.08 -5.43 0.77
CA ARG A 131 -19.97 -4.79 1.73
C ARG A 131 -20.68 -5.79 2.64
N ASN A 132 -20.52 -7.07 2.39
CA ASN A 132 -21.09 -8.10 3.25
C ASN A 132 -20.29 -8.16 4.56
N VAL A 133 -20.93 -7.73 5.64
CA VAL A 133 -20.29 -7.65 6.98
C VAL A 133 -19.80 -9.00 7.46
N GLN A 134 -20.56 -10.07 7.23
CA GLN A 134 -20.17 -11.43 7.64
C GLN A 134 -18.92 -11.91 6.93
N ARG A 135 -18.79 -11.61 5.62
CA ARG A 135 -17.58 -11.94 4.84
C ARG A 135 -16.37 -11.11 5.28
N LEU A 136 -16.58 -9.84 5.58
CA LEU A 136 -15.54 -8.96 6.11
C LEU A 136 -15.05 -9.43 7.47
N ASP A 137 -15.97 -9.78 8.37
CA ASP A 137 -15.65 -10.31 9.71
C ASP A 137 -14.92 -11.65 9.63
N ALA A 138 -15.41 -12.58 8.81
CA ALA A 138 -14.75 -13.87 8.60
C ALA A 138 -13.33 -13.71 8.05
N TYR A 139 -13.11 -12.74 7.14
CA TYR A 139 -11.78 -12.45 6.61
C TYR A 139 -10.87 -11.79 7.66
N TYR A 140 -11.42 -10.89 8.47
CA TYR A 140 -10.70 -10.28 9.58
C TYR A 140 -10.19 -11.34 10.56
N GLN A 141 -11.06 -12.24 11.04
CA GLN A 141 -10.69 -13.33 11.95
C GLN A 141 -9.68 -14.29 11.34
N TYR A 142 -9.78 -14.56 10.02
CA TYR A 142 -8.79 -15.34 9.31
C TYR A 142 -7.42 -14.65 9.33
N ALA A 143 -7.37 -13.35 9.00
CA ALA A 143 -6.14 -12.57 8.96
C ALA A 143 -5.48 -12.45 10.34
N GLU A 144 -6.28 -12.22 11.39
CA GLU A 144 -5.83 -12.18 12.79
C GLU A 144 -5.14 -13.49 13.19
N ARG A 145 -5.82 -14.64 13.00
CA ARG A 145 -5.23 -15.96 13.29
C ARG A 145 -3.98 -16.26 12.45
N ALA A 146 -3.95 -15.81 11.20
CA ALA A 146 -2.78 -15.98 10.33
C ALA A 146 -1.58 -15.16 10.82
N ALA A 147 -1.81 -13.94 11.32
CA ALA A 147 -0.78 -13.10 11.90
C ALA A 147 -0.28 -13.67 13.25
N GLU A 148 -1.19 -14.09 14.12
CA GLU A 148 -0.85 -14.69 15.42
C GLU A 148 0.09 -15.89 15.29
N ARG A 149 -0.14 -16.76 14.29
CA ARG A 149 0.74 -17.92 14.03
C ARG A 149 2.17 -17.52 13.66
N GLN A 150 2.37 -16.34 13.11
CA GLN A 150 3.68 -15.84 12.68
C GLN A 150 4.38 -14.98 13.74
N LEU A 151 3.71 -14.68 14.86
CA LEU A 151 4.28 -13.83 15.94
C LEU A 151 5.61 -14.38 16.51
N PRO A 152 5.78 -15.67 16.79
CA PRO A 152 7.06 -16.18 17.29
C PRO A 152 8.21 -15.93 16.31
N GLU A 153 8.01 -16.24 15.03
CA GLU A 153 9.01 -16.04 13.98
C GLU A 153 9.32 -14.55 13.79
N LEU A 154 8.32 -13.68 13.88
CA LEU A 154 8.51 -12.23 13.85
C LEU A 154 9.34 -11.75 15.04
N GLN A 155 9.09 -12.26 16.24
CA GLN A 155 9.86 -11.91 17.43
C GLN A 155 11.33 -12.35 17.30
N ASP A 156 11.58 -13.53 16.76
CA ASP A 156 12.92 -14.02 16.47
C ASP A 156 13.62 -13.15 15.44
N PHE A 157 12.94 -12.80 14.36
CA PHE A 157 13.44 -11.87 13.34
C PHE A 157 13.84 -10.51 13.92
N LEU A 158 12.99 -9.93 14.77
CA LEU A 158 13.26 -8.62 15.38
C LEU A 158 14.41 -8.68 16.39
N SER A 159 14.59 -9.82 17.08
CA SER A 159 15.63 -10.03 18.09
C SER A 159 16.98 -10.40 17.48
N SER A 160 17.03 -10.95 16.26
CA SER A 160 18.28 -11.26 15.56
C SER A 160 19.00 -9.95 15.24
N ARG A 161 20.34 -9.95 15.41
CA ARG A 161 21.22 -8.80 15.08
C ARG A 161 21.58 -8.79 13.63
#